data_22d657d4682a674f084894ce0f856337
#
_entry.id   22d657d4682a674f084894ce0f856337
#
_cell.length_a   1.000
_cell.length_b   1.000
_cell.length_c   1.000
_cell.angle_alpha   90.00
_cell.angle_beta   90.00
_cell.angle_gamma   90.00
#
_symmetry.space_group_name_H-M   'P 1'
#
loop_
_entity.id
_entity.type
_entity.pdbx_description
1 polymer ?
#
loop_
_entity_poly.entity_id
_entity_poly.type
_entity_poly.pdbx_seq_one_letter_code
_entity_poly.pdbx_strand_id
1 'polypeptide(L)'
;MKKILMLCLALLAFCAGAQAQKIARLNRYAEANAALAPADGPRVVLFGDSITDGWPRQRPEFFSSNGFIGRGISGEETANMLIRFRADVLDIGATVMVFLGGINDIAQNLGDPYNEDATYSNIVSMIDLCWQNGVRPVICSLLPSYNIRWRQEVTDSFEKVCSLNARLKAYCDRHGVTFVDYCSVLAGPDGKILEAYSGDTVHPNAAGYERMEKLLLDTLK
;
A
#
# COMPACT_ATOMS: atom_id res chain seq x y z
N MET A 1 -24.45 -37.64 19.78
CA MET A 1 -24.60 -36.19 19.92
C MET A 1 -23.25 -35.49 20.15
N LYS A 2 -22.41 -35.85 21.16
CA LYS A 2 -21.12 -35.16 21.40
C LYS A 2 -20.15 -35.18 20.20
N LYS A 3 -20.04 -36.30 19.44
CA LYS A 3 -19.16 -36.41 18.26
C LYS A 3 -19.61 -35.52 17.09
N ILE A 4 -20.93 -35.37 16.88
CA ILE A 4 -21.49 -34.50 15.83
C ILE A 4 -21.24 -33.02 16.20
N LEU A 5 -21.42 -32.67 17.48
CA LEU A 5 -21.16 -31.30 17.96
C LEU A 5 -19.69 -30.90 17.82
N MET A 6 -18.75 -31.81 18.12
CA MET A 6 -17.31 -31.58 17.91
C MET A 6 -16.95 -31.42 16.43
N LEU A 7 -17.58 -32.19 15.53
CA LEU A 7 -17.35 -32.08 14.09
C LEU A 7 -17.87 -30.75 13.53
N CYS A 8 -19.03 -30.29 14.00
CA CYS A 8 -19.60 -28.98 13.62
C CYS A 8 -18.74 -27.83 14.13
N LEU A 9 -18.20 -27.90 15.36
CA LEU A 9 -17.29 -26.90 15.91
C LEU A 9 -15.96 -26.85 15.14
N ALA A 10 -15.42 -27.99 14.75
CA ALA A 10 -14.20 -28.06 13.95
C ALA A 10 -14.39 -27.49 12.53
N LEU A 11 -15.56 -27.76 11.89
CA LEU A 11 -15.90 -27.21 10.59
C LEU A 11 -16.10 -25.70 10.65
N LEU A 12 -16.74 -25.18 11.70
CA LEU A 12 -16.94 -23.74 11.90
C LEU A 12 -15.59 -23.00 12.14
N ALA A 13 -14.68 -23.61 12.92
CA ALA A 13 -13.34 -23.05 13.14
C ALA A 13 -12.50 -23.05 11.87
N PHE A 14 -12.61 -24.08 11.02
CA PHE A 14 -11.92 -24.16 9.73
C PHE A 14 -12.44 -23.12 8.72
N CYS A 15 -13.76 -22.92 8.67
CA CYS A 15 -14.37 -21.88 7.83
C CYS A 15 -13.98 -20.47 8.28
N ALA A 16 -13.94 -20.21 9.59
CA ALA A 16 -13.51 -18.90 10.13
C ALA A 16 -12.03 -18.62 9.84
N GLY A 17 -11.17 -19.62 9.97
CA GLY A 17 -9.74 -19.48 9.63
C GLY A 17 -9.50 -19.23 8.13
N ALA A 18 -10.25 -19.90 7.26
CA ALA A 18 -10.17 -19.69 5.81
C ALA A 18 -10.68 -18.29 5.40
N GLN A 19 -11.63 -17.73 6.13
CA GLN A 19 -12.16 -16.38 5.87
C GLN A 19 -11.17 -15.30 6.31
N ALA A 20 -10.53 -15.45 7.46
CA ALA A 20 -9.49 -14.54 7.93
C ALA A 20 -8.28 -14.50 6.99
N GLN A 21 -7.83 -15.64 6.47
CA GLN A 21 -6.78 -15.73 5.46
C GLN A 21 -7.16 -15.04 4.13
N LYS A 22 -8.44 -15.06 3.76
CA LYS A 22 -8.95 -14.38 2.57
C LYS A 22 -8.91 -12.86 2.70
N ILE A 23 -9.16 -12.34 3.90
CA ILE A 23 -9.21 -10.89 4.17
C ILE A 23 -7.82 -10.25 4.01
N ALA A 24 -6.75 -10.88 4.52
CA ALA A 24 -5.43 -10.26 4.56
C ALA A 24 -4.40 -10.84 3.57
N ARG A 25 -4.77 -11.85 2.77
CA ARG A 25 -3.89 -12.55 1.81
C ARG A 25 -2.48 -12.85 2.36
N LEU A 26 -2.41 -13.26 3.63
CA LEU A 26 -1.16 -13.47 4.39
C LEU A 26 -0.16 -14.42 3.68
N ASN A 27 -0.65 -15.33 2.84
CA ASN A 27 0.18 -16.28 2.11
C ASN A 27 0.79 -15.72 0.81
N ARG A 28 0.39 -14.51 0.39
CA ARG A 28 0.79 -13.96 -0.93
C ARG A 28 2.30 -13.89 -1.11
N TYR A 29 3.02 -13.54 -0.05
CA TYR A 29 4.47 -13.39 -0.07
C TYR A 29 5.20 -14.36 0.87
N ALA A 30 4.52 -15.32 1.50
CA ALA A 30 5.11 -16.20 2.50
C ALA A 30 6.36 -16.94 1.98
N GLU A 31 6.27 -17.55 0.79
CA GLU A 31 7.39 -18.24 0.17
C GLU A 31 8.53 -17.29 -0.21
N ALA A 32 8.19 -16.15 -0.83
CA ALA A 32 9.17 -15.14 -1.21
C ALA A 32 9.85 -14.51 0.02
N ASN A 33 9.13 -14.32 1.13
CA ASN A 33 9.68 -13.84 2.39
C ASN A 33 10.64 -14.86 3.01
N ALA A 34 10.28 -16.14 3.00
CA ALA A 34 11.11 -17.22 3.53
C ALA A 34 12.40 -17.44 2.69
N ALA A 35 12.36 -17.12 1.41
CA ALA A 35 13.50 -17.24 0.50
C ALA A 35 14.49 -16.05 0.56
N LEU A 36 14.16 -14.97 1.29
CA LEU A 36 15.06 -13.82 1.39
C LEU A 36 16.31 -14.18 2.18
N ALA A 37 17.47 -13.94 1.59
CA ALA A 37 18.74 -14.02 2.29
C ALA A 37 18.81 -12.96 3.43
N PRO A 38 19.62 -13.18 4.47
CA PRO A 38 19.97 -12.12 5.42
C PRO A 38 20.41 -10.86 4.69
N ALA A 39 20.03 -9.69 5.20
CA ALA A 39 20.40 -8.44 4.58
C ALA A 39 21.83 -8.06 4.93
N ASP A 40 22.69 -7.85 3.94
CA ASP A 40 24.07 -7.35 4.13
C ASP A 40 24.12 -5.81 4.16
N GLY A 41 22.98 -5.13 4.15
CA GLY A 41 22.85 -3.68 4.12
C GLY A 41 21.39 -3.22 4.24
N PRO A 42 21.11 -1.95 3.93
CA PRO A 42 19.74 -1.43 4.00
C PRO A 42 18.77 -2.23 3.12
N ARG A 43 17.64 -2.62 3.69
CA ARG A 43 16.55 -3.30 2.98
C ARG A 43 15.36 -2.35 2.83
N VAL A 44 15.11 -1.91 1.60
CA VAL A 44 14.00 -1.02 1.26
C VAL A 44 12.83 -1.84 0.76
N VAL A 45 11.70 -1.74 1.44
CA VAL A 45 10.45 -2.42 1.09
C VAL A 45 9.44 -1.40 0.57
N LEU A 46 8.99 -1.57 -0.67
CA LEU A 46 7.86 -0.82 -1.23
C LEU A 46 6.58 -1.59 -0.89
N PHE A 47 5.77 -1.01 -0.04
CA PHE A 47 4.59 -1.64 0.56
C PHE A 47 3.31 -0.92 0.15
N GLY A 48 2.28 -1.64 -0.31
CA GLY A 48 1.05 -0.99 -0.78
C GLY A 48 0.07 -1.91 -1.51
N ASP A 49 -0.71 -1.30 -2.40
CA ASP A 49 -1.80 -1.93 -3.15
C ASP A 49 -1.40 -2.36 -4.58
N SER A 50 -2.36 -2.25 -5.53
CA SER A 50 -2.18 -2.60 -6.95
C SER A 50 -1.11 -1.76 -7.65
N ILE A 51 -0.92 -0.51 -7.24
CA ILE A 51 0.10 0.36 -7.82
C ILE A 51 1.48 -0.21 -7.49
N THR A 52 1.70 -0.59 -6.25
CA THR A 52 2.95 -1.24 -5.81
C THR A 52 3.09 -2.66 -6.37
N ASP A 53 2.00 -3.45 -6.47
CA ASP A 53 2.00 -4.80 -7.04
C ASP A 53 2.32 -4.79 -8.56
N GLY A 54 1.83 -3.79 -9.29
CA GLY A 54 2.06 -3.61 -10.72
C GLY A 54 3.48 -3.12 -11.08
N TRP A 55 4.11 -2.40 -10.17
CA TRP A 55 5.37 -1.70 -10.42
C TRP A 55 6.51 -2.64 -10.84
N PRO A 56 6.86 -3.72 -10.11
CA PRO A 56 7.94 -4.62 -10.52
C PRO A 56 7.66 -5.34 -11.84
N ARG A 57 6.40 -5.50 -12.23
CA ARG A 57 6.04 -6.10 -13.53
C ARG A 57 6.27 -5.15 -14.70
N GLN A 58 6.02 -3.85 -14.50
CA GLN A 58 6.21 -2.83 -15.54
C GLN A 58 7.65 -2.29 -15.58
N ARG A 59 8.33 -2.28 -14.43
CA ARG A 59 9.66 -1.70 -14.25
C ARG A 59 10.58 -2.62 -13.43
N PRO A 60 10.86 -3.87 -13.91
CA PRO A 60 11.64 -4.84 -13.14
C PRO A 60 13.05 -4.36 -12.83
N GLU A 61 13.67 -3.61 -13.75
CA GLU A 61 15.02 -3.09 -13.59
C GLU A 61 15.13 -2.08 -12.44
N PHE A 62 14.08 -1.29 -12.20
CA PHE A 62 14.05 -0.36 -11.07
C PHE A 62 14.22 -1.09 -9.74
N PHE A 63 13.55 -2.22 -9.59
CA PHE A 63 13.66 -3.03 -8.37
C PHE A 63 15.01 -3.74 -8.27
N SER A 64 15.45 -4.41 -9.32
CA SER A 64 16.69 -5.19 -9.31
C SER A 64 17.94 -4.32 -9.16
N SER A 65 18.01 -3.17 -9.85
CA SER A 65 19.17 -2.28 -9.79
C SER A 65 19.32 -1.55 -8.44
N ASN A 66 18.21 -1.39 -7.69
CA ASN A 66 18.23 -0.73 -6.38
C ASN A 66 18.12 -1.71 -5.20
N GLY A 67 17.97 -3.01 -5.45
CA GLY A 67 17.75 -4.01 -4.40
C GLY A 67 16.42 -3.84 -3.65
N PHE A 68 15.41 -3.22 -4.29
CA PHE A 68 14.12 -2.95 -3.66
C PHE A 68 13.24 -4.20 -3.63
N ILE A 69 12.46 -4.33 -2.58
CA ILE A 69 11.52 -5.44 -2.40
C ILE A 69 10.09 -4.91 -2.53
N GLY A 70 9.37 -5.37 -3.57
CA GLY A 70 7.96 -5.05 -3.75
C GLY A 70 7.05 -5.96 -2.89
N ARG A 71 6.16 -5.36 -2.12
CA ARG A 71 5.14 -6.03 -1.29
C ARG A 71 3.78 -5.37 -1.48
N GLY A 72 3.40 -5.16 -2.73
CA GLY A 72 2.07 -4.68 -3.12
C GLY A 72 1.08 -5.83 -3.30
N ILE A 73 -0.18 -5.63 -2.93
CA ILE A 73 -1.26 -6.58 -3.22
C ILE A 73 -2.46 -5.82 -3.77
N SER A 74 -2.80 -6.14 -5.02
CA SER A 74 -3.90 -5.48 -5.73
C SER A 74 -5.23 -5.59 -5.00
N GLY A 75 -5.95 -4.47 -4.88
CA GLY A 75 -7.29 -4.37 -4.31
C GLY A 75 -7.34 -4.29 -2.79
N GLU A 76 -6.20 -4.33 -2.08
CA GLU A 76 -6.19 -4.21 -0.63
C GLU A 76 -6.44 -2.79 -0.15
N GLU A 77 -7.26 -2.67 0.89
CA GLU A 77 -7.42 -1.48 1.72
C GLU A 77 -6.35 -1.43 2.82
N THR A 78 -6.21 -0.28 3.46
CA THR A 78 -5.21 -0.08 4.52
C THR A 78 -5.38 -1.03 5.70
N ALA A 79 -6.62 -1.46 6.01
CA ALA A 79 -6.89 -2.48 7.02
C ALA A 79 -6.25 -3.84 6.70
N ASN A 80 -6.34 -4.29 5.43
CA ASN A 80 -5.68 -5.52 4.98
C ASN A 80 -4.16 -5.39 5.08
N MET A 81 -3.63 -4.24 4.66
CA MET A 81 -2.19 -3.95 4.70
C MET A 81 -1.67 -3.98 6.14
N LEU A 82 -2.38 -3.37 7.10
CA LEU A 82 -2.01 -3.37 8.51
C LEU A 82 -1.92 -4.80 9.08
N ILE A 83 -2.84 -5.69 8.71
CA ILE A 83 -2.83 -7.09 9.18
C ILE A 83 -1.57 -7.84 8.71
N ARG A 84 -1.12 -7.63 7.46
CA ARG A 84 0.07 -8.29 6.92
C ARG A 84 1.38 -7.52 7.10
N PHE A 85 1.32 -6.35 7.72
CA PHE A 85 2.46 -5.45 7.85
C PHE A 85 3.68 -6.11 8.51
N ARG A 86 3.45 -6.85 9.60
CA ARG A 86 4.53 -7.54 10.29
C ARG A 86 5.24 -8.54 9.38
N ALA A 87 4.48 -9.43 8.73
CA ALA A 87 5.04 -10.50 7.90
C ALA A 87 5.78 -9.97 6.65
N ASP A 88 5.27 -8.89 6.04
CA ASP A 88 5.76 -8.41 4.74
C ASP A 88 6.73 -7.22 4.85
N VAL A 89 6.90 -6.64 6.06
CA VAL A 89 7.80 -5.50 6.30
C VAL A 89 8.76 -5.81 7.45
N LEU A 90 8.22 -6.10 8.66
CA LEU A 90 9.06 -6.18 9.85
C LEU A 90 9.87 -7.46 9.90
N ASP A 91 9.22 -8.61 9.73
CA ASP A 91 9.84 -9.94 9.89
C ASP A 91 10.84 -10.25 8.76
N ILE A 92 10.76 -9.55 7.64
CA ILE A 92 11.75 -9.65 6.56
C ILE A 92 12.95 -8.70 6.76
N GLY A 93 13.01 -7.98 7.88
CA GLY A 93 14.13 -7.11 8.24
C GLY A 93 14.22 -5.83 7.40
N ALA A 94 13.10 -5.21 7.07
CA ALA A 94 13.12 -3.90 6.42
C ALA A 94 13.84 -2.86 7.29
N THR A 95 14.65 -2.02 6.67
CA THR A 95 15.25 -0.83 7.31
C THR A 95 14.54 0.45 6.86
N VAL A 96 13.92 0.40 5.70
CA VAL A 96 13.09 1.48 5.14
C VAL A 96 11.80 0.86 4.60
N MET A 97 10.66 1.44 4.96
CA MET A 97 9.34 1.13 4.40
C MET A 97 8.86 2.32 3.58
N VAL A 98 8.62 2.12 2.29
CA VAL A 98 7.99 3.10 1.39
C VAL A 98 6.54 2.70 1.19
N PHE A 99 5.60 3.48 1.72
CA PHE A 99 4.19 3.17 1.72
C PHE A 99 3.43 3.98 0.66
N LEU A 100 2.63 3.27 -0.14
CA LEU A 100 1.67 3.85 -1.09
C LEU A 100 0.38 3.04 -1.06
N GLY A 101 -0.70 3.61 -0.51
CA GLY A 101 -2.01 2.94 -0.42
C GLY A 101 -3.09 3.87 0.11
N GLY A 102 -4.36 3.43 0.02
CA GLY A 102 -5.54 4.17 0.48
C GLY A 102 -6.56 4.45 -0.63
N ILE A 103 -6.20 4.26 -1.91
CA ILE A 103 -7.16 4.45 -3.01
C ILE A 103 -8.28 3.40 -2.97
N ASN A 104 -8.00 2.19 -2.50
CA ASN A 104 -8.98 1.12 -2.37
C ASN A 104 -9.94 1.34 -1.20
N ASP A 105 -9.49 2.01 -0.14
CA ASP A 105 -10.37 2.49 0.95
C ASP A 105 -11.38 3.49 0.39
N ILE A 106 -10.91 4.49 -0.38
CA ILE A 106 -11.77 5.45 -1.09
C ILE A 106 -12.73 4.74 -2.05
N ALA A 107 -12.25 3.70 -2.74
CA ALA A 107 -13.03 2.86 -3.63
C ALA A 107 -13.98 1.91 -2.89
N GLN A 108 -13.91 1.79 -1.56
CA GLN A 108 -14.77 0.93 -0.75
C GLN A 108 -14.70 -0.54 -1.20
N ASN A 109 -13.50 -1.05 -1.44
CA ASN A 109 -13.32 -2.39 -2.02
C ASN A 109 -13.76 -3.51 -1.09
N LEU A 110 -13.74 -3.32 0.23
CA LEU A 110 -14.26 -4.26 1.23
C LEU A 110 -15.79 -4.16 1.40
N GLY A 111 -16.43 -3.14 0.81
CA GLY A 111 -17.88 -2.96 0.81
C GLY A 111 -18.40 -1.99 1.86
N ASP A 112 -17.58 -1.58 2.81
CA ASP A 112 -17.96 -0.57 3.80
C ASP A 112 -17.77 0.85 3.25
N PRO A 113 -18.59 1.84 3.68
CA PRO A 113 -18.41 3.23 3.31
C PRO A 113 -17.03 3.76 3.70
N TYR A 114 -16.44 4.59 2.84
CA TYR A 114 -15.14 5.22 3.12
C TYR A 114 -15.15 5.99 4.43
N ASN A 115 -14.18 5.72 5.25
CA ASN A 115 -13.93 6.41 6.52
C ASN A 115 -12.47 6.90 6.54
N GLU A 116 -12.27 8.21 6.31
CA GLU A 116 -10.94 8.81 6.28
C GLU A 116 -10.18 8.65 7.59
N ASP A 117 -10.88 8.75 8.75
CA ASP A 117 -10.24 8.58 10.06
C ASP A 117 -9.70 7.16 10.24
N ALA A 118 -10.43 6.15 9.79
CA ALA A 118 -9.98 4.76 9.85
C ALA A 118 -8.78 4.53 8.93
N THR A 119 -8.84 4.99 7.67
CA THR A 119 -7.75 4.90 6.70
C THR A 119 -6.49 5.59 7.21
N TYR A 120 -6.64 6.83 7.69
CA TYR A 120 -5.54 7.58 8.30
C TYR A 120 -4.94 6.87 9.52
N SER A 121 -5.77 6.36 10.43
CA SER A 121 -5.32 5.67 11.63
C SER A 121 -4.56 4.38 11.31
N ASN A 122 -4.98 3.63 10.28
CA ASN A 122 -4.26 2.44 9.83
C ASN A 122 -2.85 2.82 9.33
N ILE A 123 -2.74 3.91 8.55
CA ILE A 123 -1.44 4.37 8.03
C ILE A 123 -0.54 4.86 9.18
N VAL A 124 -1.07 5.63 10.12
CA VAL A 124 -0.32 6.08 11.30
C VAL A 124 0.13 4.90 12.15
N SER A 125 -0.72 3.87 12.33
CA SER A 125 -0.34 2.65 13.04
C SER A 125 0.83 1.92 12.37
N MET A 126 0.89 1.89 11.04
CA MET A 126 2.04 1.32 10.32
C MET A 126 3.32 2.17 10.52
N ILE A 127 3.20 3.51 10.59
CA ILE A 127 4.34 4.38 10.93
C ILE A 127 4.84 4.11 12.35
N ASP A 128 3.93 3.98 13.32
CA ASP A 128 4.28 3.68 14.72
C ASP A 128 4.97 2.32 14.84
N LEU A 129 4.48 1.31 14.12
CA LEU A 129 5.12 0.00 14.03
C LEU A 129 6.51 0.08 13.42
N CYS A 130 6.74 0.92 12.41
CA CYS A 130 8.07 1.18 11.86
C CYS A 130 9.00 1.71 12.96
N TRP A 131 8.62 2.77 13.66
CA TRP A 131 9.47 3.38 14.69
C TRP A 131 9.79 2.42 15.82
N GLN A 132 8.80 1.64 16.29
CA GLN A 132 9.01 0.64 17.35
C GLN A 132 9.98 -0.48 16.94
N ASN A 133 10.19 -0.69 15.65
CA ASN A 133 11.07 -1.75 15.13
C ASN A 133 12.31 -1.20 14.41
N GLY A 134 12.64 0.09 14.57
CA GLY A 134 13.83 0.71 13.97
C GLY A 134 13.77 0.85 12.44
N VAL A 135 12.58 0.81 11.85
CA VAL A 135 12.35 0.99 10.42
C VAL A 135 12.08 2.46 10.12
N ARG A 136 12.73 3.03 9.10
CA ARG A 136 12.43 4.39 8.64
C ARG A 136 11.17 4.37 7.76
N PRO A 137 10.06 5.03 8.18
CA PRO A 137 8.89 5.17 7.33
C PRO A 137 9.10 6.28 6.29
N VAL A 138 8.65 6.00 5.06
CA VAL A 138 8.53 6.96 3.96
C VAL A 138 7.11 6.84 3.44
N ILE A 139 6.34 7.92 3.52
CA ILE A 139 4.94 7.94 3.12
C ILE A 139 4.81 8.65 1.79
N CYS A 140 4.15 8.01 0.84
CA CYS A 140 3.86 8.60 -0.46
C CYS A 140 2.44 9.17 -0.48
N SER A 141 2.24 10.28 -1.18
CA SER A 141 0.89 10.72 -1.50
C SER A 141 0.17 9.65 -2.33
N LEU A 142 -1.13 9.49 -2.13
CA LEU A 142 -1.96 8.82 -3.12
C LEU A 142 -1.80 9.59 -4.44
N LEU A 143 -1.87 8.84 -5.57
CA LEU A 143 -1.81 9.47 -6.87
C LEU A 143 -3.04 10.35 -7.11
N PRO A 144 -2.97 11.38 -7.95
CA PRO A 144 -4.07 12.32 -8.16
C PRO A 144 -5.21 11.71 -9.01
N SER A 145 -5.73 10.59 -8.53
CA SER A 145 -6.78 9.79 -9.16
C SER A 145 -8.14 10.44 -9.04
N TYR A 146 -8.99 10.33 -10.06
CA TYR A 146 -10.27 11.05 -10.09
C TYR A 146 -11.47 10.26 -10.61
N ASN A 147 -11.32 9.14 -11.26
CA ASN A 147 -12.40 8.33 -11.78
C ASN A 147 -12.09 6.86 -11.58
N ILE A 148 -12.63 6.29 -10.52
CA ILE A 148 -12.41 4.89 -10.17
C ILE A 148 -13.33 4.01 -11.00
N ARG A 149 -12.85 3.47 -12.13
CA ARG A 149 -13.68 2.78 -13.13
C ARG A 149 -14.46 1.59 -12.58
N TRP A 150 -13.97 0.92 -11.55
CA TRP A 150 -14.65 -0.22 -10.92
C TRP A 150 -15.58 0.17 -9.76
N ARG A 151 -15.69 1.49 -9.47
CA ARG A 151 -16.53 2.09 -8.42
C ARG A 151 -17.07 3.43 -8.87
N GLN A 152 -17.85 3.42 -9.95
CA GLN A 152 -18.36 4.66 -10.58
C GLN A 152 -19.35 5.43 -9.70
N GLU A 153 -19.91 4.77 -8.69
CA GLU A 153 -20.76 5.40 -7.67
C GLU A 153 -19.96 6.32 -6.71
N VAL A 154 -18.63 6.17 -6.64
CA VAL A 154 -17.74 7.06 -5.87
C VAL A 154 -17.34 8.23 -6.75
N THR A 155 -18.16 9.27 -6.81
CA THR A 155 -17.99 10.42 -7.70
C THR A 155 -17.08 11.51 -7.15
N ASP A 156 -16.79 11.48 -5.83
CA ASP A 156 -15.97 12.43 -5.07
C ASP A 156 -14.57 11.88 -4.71
N SER A 157 -14.09 10.92 -5.52
CA SER A 157 -12.81 10.26 -5.25
C SER A 157 -11.61 11.20 -5.26
N PHE A 158 -11.60 12.21 -6.13
CA PHE A 158 -10.50 13.17 -6.22
C PHE A 158 -10.42 14.04 -4.97
N GLU A 159 -11.55 14.56 -4.50
CA GLU A 159 -11.64 15.35 -3.27
C GLU A 159 -11.17 14.55 -2.06
N LYS A 160 -11.54 13.27 -1.97
CA LYS A 160 -11.09 12.36 -0.91
C LYS A 160 -9.58 12.10 -0.98
N VAL A 161 -9.02 11.92 -2.18
CA VAL A 161 -7.57 11.80 -2.38
C VAL A 161 -6.86 13.06 -1.90
N CYS A 162 -7.35 14.24 -2.28
CA CYS A 162 -6.76 15.52 -1.84
C CYS A 162 -6.82 15.69 -0.31
N SER A 163 -7.97 15.35 0.31
CA SER A 163 -8.16 15.44 1.76
C SER A 163 -7.18 14.54 2.51
N LEU A 164 -7.13 13.26 2.15
CA LEU A 164 -6.23 12.30 2.80
C LEU A 164 -4.75 12.66 2.60
N ASN A 165 -4.36 13.08 1.39
CA ASN A 165 -2.99 13.52 1.11
C ASN A 165 -2.58 14.73 1.95
N ALA A 166 -3.45 15.73 2.08
CA ALA A 166 -3.19 16.91 2.90
C ALA A 166 -2.99 16.53 4.37
N ARG A 167 -3.81 15.61 4.88
CA ARG A 167 -3.75 15.12 6.24
C ARG A 167 -2.48 14.31 6.51
N LEU A 168 -2.10 13.41 5.59
CA LEU A 168 -0.88 12.61 5.68
C LEU A 168 0.37 13.51 5.62
N LYS A 169 0.38 14.49 4.69
CA LYS A 169 1.48 15.45 4.63
C LYS A 169 1.63 16.24 5.92
N ALA A 170 0.53 16.75 6.47
CA ALA A 170 0.56 17.50 7.74
C ALA A 170 1.06 16.64 8.90
N TYR A 171 0.72 15.34 8.93
CA TYR A 171 1.27 14.40 9.91
C TYR A 171 2.77 14.22 9.72
N CYS A 172 3.21 13.95 8.49
CA CYS A 172 4.62 13.75 8.17
C CYS A 172 5.47 14.97 8.53
N ASP A 173 5.02 16.17 8.16
CA ASP A 173 5.70 17.44 8.49
C ASP A 173 5.83 17.63 10.02
N ARG A 174 4.79 17.30 10.78
CA ARG A 174 4.77 17.46 12.26
C ARG A 174 5.70 16.47 12.96
N HIS A 175 5.81 15.26 12.43
CA HIS A 175 6.53 14.16 13.08
C HIS A 175 7.89 13.84 12.46
N GLY A 176 8.33 14.62 11.47
CA GLY A 176 9.61 14.41 10.80
C GLY A 176 9.66 13.13 9.95
N VAL A 177 8.49 12.69 9.44
CA VAL A 177 8.39 11.56 8.52
C VAL A 177 8.65 12.05 7.09
N THR A 178 9.43 11.30 6.32
CA THR A 178 9.65 11.63 4.91
C THR A 178 8.35 11.46 4.12
N PHE A 179 7.94 12.50 3.38
CA PHE A 179 6.77 12.48 2.50
C PHE A 179 7.20 12.63 1.04
N VAL A 180 6.74 11.71 0.18
CA VAL A 180 6.99 11.72 -1.27
C VAL A 180 5.73 12.16 -1.99
N ASP A 181 5.74 13.35 -2.57
CA ASP A 181 4.59 13.94 -3.25
C ASP A 181 4.52 13.53 -4.73
N TYR A 182 3.96 12.36 -5.01
CA TYR A 182 3.75 11.90 -6.39
C TYR A 182 2.73 12.76 -7.16
N CYS A 183 1.84 13.50 -6.46
CA CYS A 183 0.94 14.42 -7.14
C CYS A 183 1.71 15.51 -7.89
N SER A 184 2.82 16.00 -7.33
CA SER A 184 3.65 17.06 -7.93
C SER A 184 4.25 16.69 -9.28
N VAL A 185 4.40 15.40 -9.58
CA VAL A 185 5.06 14.92 -10.81
C VAL A 185 4.10 14.21 -11.77
N LEU A 186 2.86 13.92 -11.35
CA LEU A 186 1.87 13.20 -12.15
C LEU A 186 0.63 14.05 -12.51
N ALA A 187 0.37 15.13 -11.75
CA ALA A 187 -0.81 15.96 -11.96
C ALA A 187 -0.66 16.94 -13.14
N GLY A 188 -1.79 17.17 -13.82
CA GLY A 188 -1.96 18.23 -14.77
C GLY A 188 -2.37 19.56 -14.09
N PRO A 189 -2.69 20.59 -14.92
CA PRO A 189 -3.09 21.91 -14.41
C PRO A 189 -4.36 21.89 -13.56
N ASP A 190 -5.22 20.90 -13.73
CA ASP A 190 -6.46 20.69 -12.95
C ASP A 190 -6.23 19.89 -11.67
N GLY A 191 -4.97 19.54 -11.37
CA GLY A 191 -4.57 18.75 -10.21
C GLY A 191 -4.78 17.25 -10.37
N LYS A 192 -5.37 16.76 -11.47
CA LYS A 192 -5.67 15.36 -11.74
C LYS A 192 -4.54 14.68 -12.48
N ILE A 193 -4.47 13.34 -12.39
CA ILE A 193 -3.45 12.57 -13.10
C ILE A 193 -3.58 12.77 -14.61
N LEU A 194 -2.46 13.05 -15.27
CA LEU A 194 -2.42 13.19 -16.72
C LEU A 194 -2.61 11.85 -17.43
N GLU A 195 -3.32 11.85 -18.56
CA GLU A 195 -3.47 10.68 -19.43
C GLU A 195 -2.13 10.13 -19.93
N ALA A 196 -1.13 11.00 -20.09
CA ALA A 196 0.24 10.59 -20.42
C ALA A 196 0.84 9.64 -19.38
N TYR A 197 0.38 9.67 -18.13
CA TYR A 197 0.91 8.88 -17.00
C TYR A 197 -0.02 7.79 -16.51
N SER A 198 -1.28 7.76 -16.94
CA SER A 198 -2.25 6.72 -16.55
C SER A 198 -3.31 6.53 -17.64
N GLY A 199 -3.55 5.28 -18.02
CA GLY A 199 -4.61 4.96 -18.98
C GLY A 199 -5.99 4.74 -18.36
N ASP A 200 -6.09 4.67 -17.02
CA ASP A 200 -7.34 4.40 -16.30
C ASP A 200 -7.64 5.38 -15.17
N THR A 201 -6.84 6.48 -15.09
CA THR A 201 -6.98 7.54 -14.09
C THR A 201 -6.59 7.16 -12.66
N VAL A 202 -6.10 5.92 -12.43
CA VAL A 202 -5.68 5.41 -11.12
C VAL A 202 -4.29 4.79 -11.20
N HIS A 203 -4.06 3.84 -12.11
CA HIS A 203 -2.82 3.10 -12.19
C HIS A 203 -1.82 3.77 -13.14
N PRO A 204 -0.57 3.99 -12.71
CA PRO A 204 0.46 4.53 -13.60
C PRO A 204 0.75 3.57 -14.75
N ASN A 205 0.99 4.14 -15.93
CA ASN A 205 1.68 3.45 -17.00
C ASN A 205 3.22 3.55 -16.81
N ALA A 206 3.99 3.01 -17.74
CA ALA A 206 5.46 3.02 -17.63
C ALA A 206 6.04 4.43 -17.47
N ALA A 207 5.51 5.42 -18.17
CA ALA A 207 5.95 6.82 -18.05
C ALA A 207 5.59 7.43 -16.69
N GLY A 208 4.42 7.08 -16.13
CA GLY A 208 4.03 7.49 -14.79
C GLY A 208 4.96 6.90 -13.72
N TYR A 209 5.26 5.60 -13.80
CA TYR A 209 6.22 4.99 -12.90
C TYR A 209 7.62 5.62 -13.01
N GLU A 210 8.10 5.93 -14.19
CA GLU A 210 9.41 6.59 -14.37
C GLU A 210 9.49 7.93 -13.63
N ARG A 211 8.41 8.72 -13.63
CA ARG A 211 8.34 9.96 -12.86
C ARG A 211 8.39 9.69 -11.35
N MET A 212 7.65 8.67 -10.89
CA MET A 212 7.63 8.27 -9.49
C MET A 212 9.01 7.77 -9.04
N GLU A 213 9.69 6.95 -9.86
CA GLU A 213 11.03 6.40 -9.60
C GLU A 213 12.05 7.50 -9.37
N LYS A 214 12.08 8.50 -10.26
CA LYS A 214 13.01 9.62 -10.13
C LYS A 214 12.82 10.37 -8.81
N LEU A 215 11.56 10.73 -8.49
CA LEU A 215 11.25 11.45 -7.25
C LEU A 215 11.59 10.61 -6.02
N LEU A 216 11.27 9.32 -6.02
CA LEU A 216 11.57 8.42 -4.92
C LEU A 216 13.07 8.30 -4.67
N LEU A 217 13.87 8.06 -5.71
CA LEU A 217 15.33 7.96 -5.59
C LEU A 217 15.97 9.27 -5.09
N ASP A 218 15.46 10.41 -5.54
CA ASP A 218 15.95 11.71 -5.06
C ASP A 218 15.60 11.94 -3.58
N THR A 219 14.48 11.39 -3.12
CA THR A 219 14.04 11.50 -1.71
C THR A 219 14.75 10.52 -0.78
N LEU A 220 15.20 9.36 -1.27
CA LEU A 220 15.86 8.33 -0.46
C LEU A 220 17.35 8.58 -0.20
N LYS A 221 17.97 9.50 -0.98
CA LYS A 221 19.37 9.95 -0.77
C LYS A 221 19.52 10.65 0.57
#